data_0e2bf79076a35322c85c2f836866ef9f
#
_entry.id   0e2bf79076a35322c85c2f836866ef9f
#
_cell.length_a   1.000
_cell.length_b   1.000
_cell.length_c   1.000
_cell.angle_alpha   90.00
_cell.angle_beta   90.00
_cell.angle_gamma   90.00
#
_symmetry.space_group_name_H-M   'P 1'
#
loop_
_entity.id
_entity.type
_entity.pdbx_description
1 polymer ?
#
loop_
_entity_poly.entity_id
_entity_poly.type
_entity_poly.pdbx_seq_one_letter_code
_entity_poly.pdbx_strand_id
1 'polypeptide(L)'
;MLNRTKQILKNFFFLVFIFECASQSNNAESIFLSSNRLVLGDLKLKTASLDLGDIDGDGDIDIVVANGRHWPAQNQVFFNNGSGIFTVSKNLGTLSSTSYSTELGDFDNDGDLDIAVGNDRAPNKIFENDGLGNFKFKGNFGSMNSPTRNIVLSDIDQDNDLDILITNRGHVNEICLNDGNGYFDQVLFFGSKSDSTIDVEAIDIDFDGDIDLVLANRDSQQNFIYLNDGKLNFNKKIAFGSENENTRAVEVADINNDNFYDIVCANINAPNTIFYGDKSLNYNTSDQFDKGNDLSYSLDVGDFDNDGDPDIVVGNSKSPNSVFFNLGKKGWKKELIKKENFNTYDIKAFDINGDSFLDIIESNSDDLNYYYINKKR
;
A
#
# COMPACT_ATOMS: atom_id res chain seq x y z
N MET A 1 65.50 61.65 -50.61
CA MET A 1 66.16 60.90 -49.52
C MET A 1 65.10 60.23 -48.73
N LEU A 2 65.12 58.89 -48.68
CA LEU A 2 64.04 57.99 -48.31
C LEU A 2 63.71 58.05 -46.82
N ASN A 3 62.43 58.15 -46.55
CA ASN A 3 61.89 57.85 -45.23
C ASN A 3 60.97 56.57 -45.35
N ARG A 4 61.41 55.52 -44.68
CA ARG A 4 60.62 54.26 -44.55
C ARG A 4 59.75 54.31 -43.29
N THR A 5 58.49 54.40 -43.44
CA THR A 5 57.48 54.20 -42.38
C THR A 5 57.24 52.71 -42.11
N LYS A 6 57.59 52.27 -40.91
CA LYS A 6 57.23 50.93 -40.43
C LYS A 6 55.76 50.89 -39.92
N GLN A 7 54.96 50.10 -40.54
CA GLN A 7 53.61 49.82 -40.13
C GLN A 7 53.65 48.69 -39.11
N ILE A 8 53.22 48.98 -37.87
CA ILE A 8 53.09 47.97 -36.81
C ILE A 8 51.67 47.43 -36.84
N LEU A 9 51.54 46.14 -37.27
CA LEU A 9 50.30 45.41 -37.09
C LEU A 9 50.12 45.07 -35.61
N LYS A 10 49.06 45.54 -35.00
CA LYS A 10 48.59 45.09 -33.71
C LYS A 10 47.62 43.94 -33.95
N ASN A 11 48.01 42.73 -33.63
CA ASN A 11 47.13 41.57 -33.54
C ASN A 11 46.29 41.71 -32.24
N PHE A 12 45.00 41.95 -32.41
CA PHE A 12 44.03 41.84 -31.34
C PHE A 12 43.59 40.34 -31.27
N PHE A 13 44.08 39.66 -30.24
CA PHE A 13 43.54 38.36 -29.88
C PHE A 13 42.23 38.59 -29.12
N PHE A 14 41.09 38.26 -29.73
CA PHE A 14 39.80 38.16 -29.03
C PHE A 14 39.78 36.81 -28.33
N LEU A 15 39.98 36.80 -27.02
CA LEU A 15 39.70 35.67 -26.16
C LEU A 15 38.18 35.58 -25.98
N VAL A 16 37.53 34.65 -26.71
CA VAL A 16 36.14 34.27 -26.44
C VAL A 16 36.16 33.37 -25.23
N PHE A 17 35.76 33.88 -24.08
CA PHE A 17 35.42 33.09 -22.92
C PHE A 17 34.05 32.43 -23.22
N ILE A 18 34.07 31.17 -23.61
CA ILE A 18 32.89 30.35 -23.58
C ILE A 18 32.65 30.01 -22.11
N PHE A 19 31.70 30.70 -21.49
CA PHE A 19 31.09 30.23 -20.25
C PHE A 19 30.24 28.99 -20.62
N GLU A 20 30.80 27.80 -20.46
CA GLU A 20 30.01 26.63 -20.29
C GLU A 20 29.19 26.80 -18.98
N CYS A 21 27.94 27.20 -19.14
CA CYS A 21 26.98 27.09 -18.07
C CYS A 21 26.73 25.57 -17.88
N ALA A 22 27.58 24.95 -17.07
CA ALA A 22 27.28 23.63 -16.55
C ALA A 22 25.99 23.82 -15.76
N SER A 23 24.87 23.36 -16.33
CA SER A 23 23.66 23.11 -15.56
C SER A 23 24.05 22.04 -14.54
N GLN A 24 24.40 22.44 -13.34
CA GLN A 24 24.32 21.54 -12.20
C GLN A 24 22.86 21.14 -12.14
N SER A 25 22.54 19.93 -12.61
CA SER A 25 21.37 19.24 -12.17
C SER A 25 21.55 19.13 -10.65
N ASN A 26 20.87 19.97 -9.90
CA ASN A 26 20.60 19.69 -8.50
C ASN A 26 19.77 18.41 -8.50
N ASN A 27 20.47 17.27 -8.50
CA ASN A 27 19.87 16.03 -8.03
C ASN A 27 19.63 16.28 -6.54
N ALA A 28 18.47 16.78 -6.17
CA ALA A 28 18.04 16.72 -4.79
C ALA A 28 18.19 15.24 -4.38
N GLU A 29 18.97 15.00 -3.36
CA GLU A 29 19.15 13.65 -2.82
C GLU A 29 17.76 13.20 -2.30
N SER A 30 17.35 11.97 -2.60
CA SER A 30 16.08 11.45 -2.10
C SER A 30 16.02 11.54 -0.58
N ILE A 31 14.86 11.90 -0.04
CA ILE A 31 14.63 11.91 1.40
C ILE A 31 14.71 10.51 2.00
N PHE A 32 14.54 9.47 1.17
CA PHE A 32 14.61 8.08 1.60
C PHE A 32 16.03 7.51 1.50
N LEU A 33 16.51 6.92 2.59
CA LEU A 33 17.74 6.15 2.60
C LEU A 33 17.51 4.80 1.94
N SER A 34 18.09 4.62 0.76
CA SER A 34 18.11 3.35 0.06
C SER A 34 19.44 2.64 0.26
N SER A 35 19.41 1.40 0.74
CA SER A 35 20.59 0.56 0.93
C SER A 35 20.25 -0.90 0.63
N ASN A 36 21.17 -1.62 0.00
CA ASN A 36 21.03 -3.06 -0.22
C ASN A 36 21.10 -3.89 1.09
N ARG A 37 21.24 -3.24 2.24
CA ARG A 37 21.22 -3.89 3.57
C ARG A 37 19.89 -3.67 4.29
N LEU A 38 19.05 -2.77 3.82
CA LEU A 38 17.72 -2.53 4.36
C LEU A 38 16.73 -3.47 3.65
N VAL A 39 16.74 -4.73 4.08
CA VAL A 39 15.97 -5.83 3.49
C VAL A 39 15.36 -6.72 4.57
N LEU A 40 14.22 -7.32 4.26
CA LEU A 40 13.59 -8.34 5.10
C LEU A 40 14.04 -9.72 4.64
N GLY A 41 14.95 -10.33 5.43
CA GLY A 41 15.52 -11.64 5.12
C GLY A 41 16.48 -11.62 3.92
N ASP A 42 16.81 -12.83 3.45
CA ASP A 42 17.78 -13.08 2.37
C ASP A 42 17.20 -13.91 1.21
N LEU A 43 15.93 -14.27 1.28
CA LEU A 43 15.25 -15.11 0.31
C LEU A 43 14.41 -14.27 -0.65
N LYS A 44 14.54 -14.55 -1.94
CA LYS A 44 13.69 -14.00 -3.00
C LYS A 44 12.44 -14.87 -3.13
N LEU A 45 11.40 -14.52 -2.38
CA LEU A 45 10.15 -15.24 -2.38
C LEU A 45 9.09 -14.54 -3.25
N LYS A 46 7.96 -15.17 -3.46
CA LYS A 46 6.80 -14.54 -4.10
C LYS A 46 5.97 -13.85 -3.02
N THR A 47 6.51 -12.76 -2.47
CA THR A 47 5.81 -11.98 -1.46
C THR A 47 4.64 -11.23 -2.12
N ALA A 48 3.50 -11.19 -1.46
CA ALA A 48 2.26 -10.62 -1.97
C ALA A 48 1.75 -9.45 -1.13
N SER A 49 1.91 -9.51 0.19
CA SER A 49 1.58 -8.42 1.10
C SER A 49 2.47 -8.43 2.34
N LEU A 50 2.38 -7.39 3.13
CA LEU A 50 2.94 -7.26 4.46
C LEU A 50 1.98 -6.48 5.36
N ASP A 51 2.13 -6.66 6.67
CA ASP A 51 1.49 -5.81 7.66
C ASP A 51 2.44 -5.54 8.83
N LEU A 52 2.18 -4.47 9.59
CA LEU A 52 3.08 -3.91 10.59
C LEU A 52 2.38 -3.71 11.93
N GLY A 53 3.04 -4.09 13.02
CA GLY A 53 2.55 -3.89 14.39
C GLY A 53 3.56 -4.38 15.42
N ASP A 54 3.36 -4.02 16.67
CA ASP A 54 4.14 -4.55 17.82
C ASP A 54 3.68 -5.99 18.10
N ILE A 55 4.38 -6.97 17.53
CA ILE A 55 3.97 -8.37 17.55
C ILE A 55 4.45 -9.09 18.83
N ASP A 56 5.57 -8.68 19.42
CA ASP A 56 6.12 -9.36 20.59
C ASP A 56 6.02 -8.52 21.89
N GLY A 57 5.32 -7.40 21.84
CA GLY A 57 4.99 -6.58 23.00
C GLY A 57 6.16 -5.76 23.54
N ASP A 58 7.22 -5.56 22.74
CA ASP A 58 8.43 -4.83 23.16
C ASP A 58 8.36 -3.32 22.86
N GLY A 59 7.32 -2.86 22.15
CA GLY A 59 7.06 -1.48 21.77
C GLY A 59 7.65 -1.07 20.43
N ASP A 60 8.30 -1.97 19.72
CA ASP A 60 8.89 -1.74 18.40
C ASP A 60 7.98 -2.32 17.30
N ILE A 61 7.96 -1.71 16.13
CA ILE A 61 7.09 -2.15 15.04
C ILE A 61 7.75 -3.29 14.26
N ASP A 62 7.13 -4.45 14.29
CA ASP A 62 7.48 -5.66 13.59
C ASP A 62 6.75 -5.79 12.25
N ILE A 63 7.12 -6.78 11.44
CA ILE A 63 6.55 -6.99 10.11
C ILE A 63 6.18 -8.45 9.92
N VAL A 64 4.92 -8.72 9.51
CA VAL A 64 4.51 -10.00 8.96
C VAL A 64 4.45 -9.94 7.45
N VAL A 65 4.89 -11.00 6.74
CA VAL A 65 4.83 -11.06 5.27
C VAL A 65 4.07 -12.29 4.78
N ALA A 66 3.18 -12.08 3.81
CA ALA A 66 2.48 -13.13 3.08
C ALA A 66 3.34 -13.59 1.90
N ASN A 67 3.85 -14.80 1.97
CA ASN A 67 4.65 -15.44 0.92
C ASN A 67 3.84 -16.52 0.20
N GLY A 68 4.15 -16.74 -1.08
CA GLY A 68 3.61 -17.87 -1.82
C GLY A 68 2.55 -17.53 -2.85
N ARG A 69 2.48 -16.31 -3.31
CA ARG A 69 1.61 -15.93 -4.42
C ARG A 69 1.76 -16.90 -5.60
N HIS A 70 0.69 -17.67 -5.88
CA HIS A 70 0.61 -18.78 -6.87
C HIS A 70 1.42 -20.05 -6.55
N TRP A 71 2.44 -20.01 -5.70
CA TRP A 71 3.27 -21.18 -5.35
C TRP A 71 3.47 -21.21 -3.84
N PRO A 72 3.11 -22.30 -3.17
CA PRO A 72 3.20 -22.35 -1.71
C PRO A 72 4.58 -21.97 -1.20
N ALA A 73 4.63 -21.01 -0.29
CA ALA A 73 5.83 -20.62 0.43
C ALA A 73 5.52 -20.40 1.91
N GLN A 74 6.56 -20.23 2.72
CA GLN A 74 6.45 -20.02 4.15
C GLN A 74 6.27 -18.52 4.43
N ASN A 75 5.19 -18.17 5.14
CA ASN A 75 5.01 -16.82 5.69
C ASN A 75 6.00 -16.61 6.82
N GLN A 76 6.43 -15.37 7.03
CA GLN A 76 7.46 -15.02 8.01
C GLN A 76 7.07 -13.78 8.80
N VAL A 77 7.53 -13.73 10.04
CA VAL A 77 7.49 -12.54 10.90
C VAL A 77 8.93 -12.07 11.08
N PHE A 78 9.17 -10.78 10.96
CA PHE A 78 10.46 -10.12 11.13
C PHE A 78 10.36 -9.17 12.30
N PHE A 79 11.25 -9.37 13.29
CA PHE A 79 11.27 -8.59 14.52
C PHE A 79 12.23 -7.41 14.39
N ASN A 80 11.76 -6.25 14.78
CA ASN A 80 12.52 -5.01 14.88
C ASN A 80 13.46 -5.07 16.10
N ASN A 81 14.45 -4.22 16.11
CA ASN A 81 15.36 -4.06 17.24
C ASN A 81 15.25 -2.66 17.88
N GLY A 82 14.17 -1.95 17.64
CA GLY A 82 13.92 -0.59 18.11
C GLY A 82 14.62 0.52 17.32
N SER A 83 15.18 0.17 16.18
CA SER A 83 15.88 1.14 15.31
C SER A 83 15.57 0.94 13.83
N GLY A 84 14.46 0.29 13.50
CA GLY A 84 14.09 -0.04 12.13
C GLY A 84 15.03 -1.05 11.47
N ILE A 85 15.58 -2.02 12.24
CA ILE A 85 16.48 -3.04 11.71
C ILE A 85 15.97 -4.45 12.07
N PHE A 86 15.67 -5.24 11.04
CA PHE A 86 15.05 -6.55 11.12
C PHE A 86 16.09 -7.66 10.90
N THR A 87 16.72 -8.16 11.97
CA THR A 87 17.74 -9.22 11.90
C THR A 87 17.27 -10.57 12.43
N VAL A 88 16.12 -10.58 13.10
CA VAL A 88 15.50 -11.80 13.63
C VAL A 88 14.22 -12.06 12.85
N SER A 89 14.00 -13.32 12.48
CA SER A 89 12.72 -13.72 11.86
C SER A 89 12.28 -15.09 12.35
N LYS A 90 10.96 -15.31 12.33
CA LYS A 90 10.32 -16.59 12.60
C LYS A 90 9.42 -16.99 11.43
N ASN A 91 9.30 -18.29 11.17
CA ASN A 91 8.29 -18.79 10.24
C ASN A 91 6.92 -18.80 10.93
N LEU A 92 5.89 -18.33 10.23
CA LEU A 92 4.52 -18.40 10.70
C LEU A 92 3.94 -19.80 10.43
N GLY A 93 3.78 -20.59 11.47
CA GLY A 93 3.32 -21.97 11.37
C GLY A 93 4.38 -22.91 10.75
N THR A 94 3.95 -24.10 10.35
CA THR A 94 4.84 -25.17 9.85
C THR A 94 4.64 -25.53 8.39
N LEU A 95 3.58 -25.01 7.75
CA LEU A 95 3.19 -25.36 6.40
C LEU A 95 3.26 -24.15 5.47
N SER A 96 3.80 -24.37 4.28
CA SER A 96 3.74 -23.41 3.20
C SER A 96 2.28 -23.25 2.69
N SER A 97 1.90 -22.03 2.33
CA SER A 97 0.58 -21.66 1.81
C SER A 97 0.72 -20.79 0.56
N THR A 98 -0.37 -20.68 -0.19
CA THR A 98 -0.49 -19.73 -1.31
C THR A 98 -1.04 -18.39 -0.82
N SER A 99 -0.30 -17.73 0.07
CA SER A 99 -0.78 -16.55 0.76
C SER A 99 -0.74 -15.30 -0.13
N TYR A 100 -1.80 -14.50 -0.04
CA TYR A 100 -1.96 -13.25 -0.79
C TYR A 100 -2.07 -12.04 0.11
N SER A 101 -2.58 -12.21 1.34
CA SER A 101 -2.70 -11.13 2.32
C SER A 101 -2.40 -11.64 3.73
N THR A 102 -1.88 -10.76 4.56
CA THR A 102 -1.75 -10.92 6.02
C THR A 102 -2.19 -9.64 6.69
N GLU A 103 -2.95 -9.79 7.80
CA GLU A 103 -3.37 -8.67 8.63
C GLU A 103 -3.14 -9.00 10.10
N LEU A 104 -2.79 -7.98 10.87
CA LEU A 104 -2.57 -8.01 12.31
C LEU A 104 -3.77 -7.45 13.06
N GLY A 105 -4.29 -8.16 14.04
CA GLY A 105 -5.41 -7.71 14.87
C GLY A 105 -5.54 -8.52 16.13
N ASP A 106 -6.00 -7.88 17.20
CA ASP A 106 -6.39 -8.56 18.43
C ASP A 106 -7.77 -9.19 18.22
N PHE A 107 -7.82 -10.48 17.85
CA PHE A 107 -9.07 -11.15 17.51
C PHE A 107 -9.79 -11.77 18.71
N ASP A 108 -9.13 -11.95 19.85
CA ASP A 108 -9.74 -12.55 21.04
C ASP A 108 -9.72 -11.62 22.27
N ASN A 109 -9.40 -10.34 22.03
CA ASN A 109 -9.43 -9.26 23.03
C ASN A 109 -8.50 -9.51 24.23
N ASP A 110 -7.38 -10.21 24.01
CA ASP A 110 -6.37 -10.45 25.05
C ASP A 110 -5.26 -9.39 25.09
N GLY A 111 -5.22 -8.49 24.10
CA GLY A 111 -4.30 -7.36 23.97
C GLY A 111 -3.07 -7.65 23.12
N ASP A 112 -2.93 -8.85 22.58
CA ASP A 112 -1.82 -9.28 21.75
C ASP A 112 -2.24 -9.30 20.26
N LEU A 113 -1.36 -8.90 19.34
CA LEU A 113 -1.69 -8.91 17.91
C LEU A 113 -1.59 -10.32 17.34
N ASP A 114 -2.71 -10.88 16.92
CA ASP A 114 -2.84 -12.12 16.15
C ASP A 114 -2.59 -11.90 14.65
N ILE A 115 -2.49 -12.98 13.88
CA ILE A 115 -2.30 -12.91 12.43
C ILE A 115 -3.41 -13.63 11.69
N ALA A 116 -4.14 -12.88 10.82
CA ALA A 116 -4.99 -13.45 9.79
C ALA A 116 -4.20 -13.62 8.48
N VAL A 117 -4.39 -14.75 7.80
CA VAL A 117 -3.73 -15.07 6.52
C VAL A 117 -4.77 -15.44 5.47
N GLY A 118 -4.87 -14.62 4.41
CA GLY A 118 -5.69 -14.85 3.24
C GLY A 118 -4.95 -15.70 2.18
N ASN A 119 -5.56 -16.82 1.74
CA ASN A 119 -4.95 -17.78 0.83
C ASN A 119 -5.73 -17.94 -0.49
N ASP A 120 -5.02 -18.06 -1.62
CA ASP A 120 -5.62 -18.36 -2.92
C ASP A 120 -5.96 -19.85 -3.03
N ARG A 121 -7.27 -20.16 -3.09
CA ARG A 121 -7.79 -21.53 -3.26
C ARG A 121 -7.31 -22.53 -2.21
N ALA A 122 -7.10 -22.02 -1.01
CA ALA A 122 -6.76 -22.78 0.18
C ALA A 122 -7.46 -22.13 1.39
N PRO A 123 -7.59 -22.85 2.52
CA PRO A 123 -8.22 -22.25 3.70
C PRO A 123 -7.47 -21.02 4.20
N ASN A 124 -8.19 -19.93 4.45
CA ASN A 124 -7.66 -18.81 5.20
C ASN A 124 -7.48 -19.21 6.67
N LYS A 125 -6.53 -18.59 7.37
CA LYS A 125 -6.08 -19.07 8.68
C LYS A 125 -5.91 -17.95 9.68
N ILE A 126 -6.28 -18.22 10.94
CA ILE A 126 -5.93 -17.40 12.10
C ILE A 126 -4.81 -18.09 12.87
N PHE A 127 -3.82 -17.28 13.26
CA PHE A 127 -2.75 -17.67 14.16
C PHE A 127 -2.79 -16.79 15.40
N GLU A 128 -3.12 -17.42 16.53
CA GLU A 128 -3.13 -16.81 17.86
C GLU A 128 -1.70 -16.58 18.35
N ASN A 129 -1.43 -15.38 18.85
CA ASN A 129 -0.18 -14.98 19.46
C ASN A 129 -0.21 -15.25 20.98
N ASP A 130 0.95 -15.30 21.61
CA ASP A 130 1.09 -15.39 23.08
C ASP A 130 1.68 -14.11 23.68
N GLY A 131 1.67 -13.00 22.93
CA GLY A 131 2.24 -11.69 23.30
C GLY A 131 3.77 -11.65 23.27
N LEU A 132 4.41 -12.72 22.81
CA LEU A 132 5.89 -12.84 22.70
C LEU A 132 6.30 -13.23 21.27
N GLY A 133 5.42 -13.02 20.31
CA GLY A 133 5.64 -13.39 18.90
C GLY A 133 5.75 -14.90 18.68
N ASN A 134 5.08 -15.75 19.49
CA ASN A 134 4.96 -17.18 19.22
C ASN A 134 3.53 -17.50 18.81
N PHE A 135 3.37 -18.05 17.63
CA PHE A 135 2.08 -18.25 16.99
C PHE A 135 1.61 -19.70 17.01
N LYS A 136 0.33 -19.88 17.29
CA LYS A 136 -0.35 -21.15 17.23
C LYS A 136 -1.55 -21.05 16.31
N PHE A 137 -1.73 -22.03 15.41
CA PHE A 137 -2.92 -22.13 14.58
C PHE A 137 -4.18 -22.21 15.45
N LYS A 138 -5.09 -21.21 15.30
CA LYS A 138 -6.37 -21.10 16.02
C LYS A 138 -7.49 -21.76 15.24
N GLY A 139 -7.64 -21.39 13.95
CA GLY A 139 -8.76 -21.84 13.12
C GLY A 139 -8.67 -21.35 11.68
N ASN A 140 -9.70 -21.70 10.90
CA ASN A 140 -9.88 -21.17 9.56
C ASN A 140 -11.05 -20.18 9.56
N PHE A 141 -11.05 -19.26 8.58
CA PHE A 141 -12.16 -18.32 8.36
C PHE A 141 -12.58 -18.27 6.90
N GLY A 142 -13.84 -17.88 6.66
CA GLY A 142 -14.41 -17.76 5.32
C GLY A 142 -14.50 -19.08 4.56
N SER A 143 -14.72 -19.00 3.27
CA SER A 143 -14.89 -20.16 2.40
C SER A 143 -13.56 -20.87 2.12
N MET A 144 -13.55 -22.20 2.27
CA MET A 144 -12.35 -23.05 2.29
C MET A 144 -11.49 -23.04 1.02
N ASN A 145 -12.02 -22.62 -0.13
CA ASN A 145 -11.32 -22.67 -1.42
C ASN A 145 -11.54 -21.41 -2.26
N SER A 146 -11.81 -20.30 -1.62
CA SER A 146 -12.01 -19.02 -2.30
C SER A 146 -10.70 -18.50 -2.91
N PRO A 147 -10.77 -17.81 -4.05
CA PRO A 147 -9.62 -17.18 -4.65
C PRO A 147 -9.32 -15.83 -3.95
N THR A 148 -9.01 -15.87 -2.66
CA THR A 148 -8.76 -14.69 -1.84
C THR A 148 -7.64 -13.85 -2.44
N ARG A 149 -7.85 -12.52 -2.48
CA ARG A 149 -6.87 -11.54 -2.99
C ARG A 149 -6.44 -10.55 -1.96
N ASN A 150 -7.36 -10.10 -1.12
CA ASN A 150 -7.06 -9.27 0.03
C ASN A 150 -7.95 -9.65 1.20
N ILE A 151 -7.51 -9.35 2.41
CA ILE A 151 -8.32 -9.34 3.63
C ILE A 151 -8.12 -7.97 4.28
N VAL A 152 -9.16 -7.45 4.91
CA VAL A 152 -9.18 -6.17 5.61
C VAL A 152 -9.91 -6.35 6.92
N LEU A 153 -9.44 -5.70 7.98
CA LEU A 153 -10.03 -5.75 9.31
C LEU A 153 -10.94 -4.54 9.55
N SER A 154 -12.08 -4.78 10.16
CA SER A 154 -13.00 -3.72 10.58
C SER A 154 -14.00 -4.28 11.59
N ASP A 155 -14.35 -3.52 12.60
CA ASP A 155 -15.53 -3.76 13.45
C ASP A 155 -16.78 -3.31 12.64
N ILE A 156 -17.20 -4.16 11.67
CA ILE A 156 -18.19 -3.76 10.68
C ILE A 156 -19.63 -3.80 11.20
N ASP A 157 -19.89 -4.57 12.25
CA ASP A 157 -21.21 -4.65 12.90
C ASP A 157 -21.27 -3.89 14.23
N GLN A 158 -20.17 -3.23 14.61
CA GLN A 158 -20.03 -2.34 15.75
C GLN A 158 -20.27 -3.02 17.11
N ASP A 159 -19.82 -4.27 17.22
CA ASP A 159 -19.89 -5.03 18.47
C ASP A 159 -18.59 -4.95 19.30
N ASN A 160 -17.57 -4.24 18.80
CA ASN A 160 -16.21 -4.01 19.30
C ASN A 160 -15.26 -5.21 19.11
N ASP A 161 -15.60 -6.14 18.26
CA ASP A 161 -14.72 -7.23 17.85
C ASP A 161 -14.25 -6.99 16.42
N LEU A 162 -12.99 -7.29 16.10
CA LEU A 162 -12.47 -7.12 14.73
C LEU A 162 -12.97 -8.23 13.82
N ASP A 163 -13.73 -7.85 12.79
CA ASP A 163 -14.20 -8.73 11.73
C ASP A 163 -13.23 -8.77 10.55
N ILE A 164 -13.39 -9.75 9.67
CA ILE A 164 -12.55 -9.92 8.48
C ILE A 164 -13.38 -9.81 7.21
N LEU A 165 -13.05 -8.82 6.37
CA LEU A 165 -13.56 -8.73 5.01
C LEU A 165 -12.61 -9.44 4.05
N ILE A 166 -13.17 -10.22 3.11
CA ILE A 166 -12.40 -11.00 2.14
C ILE A 166 -12.80 -10.58 0.73
N THR A 167 -11.83 -10.12 -0.05
CA THR A 167 -12.04 -9.92 -1.49
C THR A 167 -11.64 -11.15 -2.28
N ASN A 168 -12.53 -11.57 -3.18
CA ASN A 168 -12.40 -12.78 -3.98
C ASN A 168 -12.49 -12.46 -5.48
N ARG A 169 -11.44 -12.70 -6.23
CA ARG A 169 -11.45 -12.44 -7.67
C ARG A 169 -12.26 -13.45 -8.45
N GLY A 170 -13.36 -13.00 -9.07
CA GLY A 170 -14.28 -13.88 -9.82
C GLY A 170 -15.14 -14.76 -8.92
N HIS A 171 -15.32 -14.36 -7.66
CA HIS A 171 -16.20 -14.98 -6.68
C HIS A 171 -16.89 -13.89 -5.86
N VAL A 172 -17.95 -14.28 -5.12
CA VAL A 172 -18.57 -13.39 -4.15
C VAL A 172 -17.58 -13.09 -3.01
N ASN A 173 -17.56 -11.83 -2.56
CA ASN A 173 -16.76 -11.41 -1.42
C ASN A 173 -17.45 -11.79 -0.11
N GLU A 174 -16.70 -11.86 0.99
CA GLU A 174 -17.16 -12.39 2.26
C GLU A 174 -16.89 -11.40 3.39
N ILE A 175 -17.79 -11.37 4.37
CA ILE A 175 -17.59 -10.73 5.68
C ILE A 175 -17.68 -11.86 6.69
N CYS A 176 -16.62 -12.08 7.43
CA CYS A 176 -16.52 -13.09 8.46
C CYS A 176 -16.62 -12.39 9.81
N LEU A 177 -17.75 -12.52 10.50
CA LEU A 177 -17.97 -11.90 11.79
C LEU A 177 -17.27 -12.69 12.89
N ASN A 178 -16.57 -11.97 13.75
CA ASN A 178 -15.88 -12.48 14.91
C ASN A 178 -16.91 -12.76 16.05
N ASP A 179 -16.62 -13.70 16.92
CA ASP A 179 -17.41 -13.96 18.13
C ASP A 179 -16.77 -13.38 19.40
N GLY A 180 -15.75 -12.52 19.25
CA GLY A 180 -14.96 -11.94 20.32
C GLY A 180 -13.93 -12.89 20.95
N ASN A 181 -13.75 -14.09 20.36
CA ASN A 181 -12.76 -15.07 20.80
C ASN A 181 -11.88 -15.58 19.64
N GLY A 182 -11.85 -14.85 18.54
CA GLY A 182 -11.09 -15.20 17.33
C GLY A 182 -11.68 -16.34 16.51
N TYR A 183 -13.01 -16.62 16.61
CA TYR A 183 -13.71 -17.55 15.75
C TYR A 183 -14.69 -16.83 14.80
N PHE A 184 -14.69 -17.22 13.53
CA PHE A 184 -15.37 -16.55 12.44
C PHE A 184 -16.39 -17.48 11.75
N ASP A 185 -17.30 -18.08 12.56
CA ASP A 185 -18.26 -19.08 12.06
C ASP A 185 -19.41 -18.45 11.26
N GLN A 186 -19.71 -17.16 11.49
CA GLN A 186 -20.74 -16.44 10.76
C GLN A 186 -20.16 -15.72 9.55
N VAL A 187 -20.62 -16.09 8.35
CA VAL A 187 -20.15 -15.51 7.08
C VAL A 187 -21.32 -14.88 6.33
N LEU A 188 -21.18 -13.60 6.00
CA LEU A 188 -22.08 -12.86 5.13
C LEU A 188 -21.40 -12.66 3.77
N PHE A 189 -22.18 -12.24 2.76
CA PHE A 189 -21.66 -12.08 1.41
C PHE A 189 -22.01 -10.71 0.84
N PHE A 190 -21.07 -10.12 0.09
CA PHE A 190 -21.29 -8.89 -0.66
C PHE A 190 -20.72 -8.99 -2.07
N GLY A 191 -21.18 -8.10 -2.96
CA GLY A 191 -20.81 -8.17 -4.37
C GLY A 191 -21.53 -9.27 -5.15
N SER A 192 -20.91 -9.76 -6.20
CA SER A 192 -21.44 -10.81 -7.06
C SER A 192 -20.40 -11.88 -7.38
N LYS A 193 -20.88 -13.05 -7.88
CA LYS A 193 -19.99 -14.15 -8.27
C LYS A 193 -19.12 -13.86 -9.50
N SER A 194 -19.36 -12.77 -10.18
CA SER A 194 -18.60 -12.34 -11.36
C SER A 194 -17.67 -11.16 -11.10
N ASP A 195 -17.70 -10.59 -9.89
CA ASP A 195 -16.89 -9.43 -9.57
C ASP A 195 -15.41 -9.83 -9.48
N SER A 196 -14.56 -9.02 -10.08
CA SER A 196 -13.11 -9.17 -9.98
C SER A 196 -12.55 -8.21 -8.94
N THR A 197 -13.15 -8.24 -7.75
CA THR A 197 -12.71 -7.43 -6.62
C THR A 197 -11.32 -7.89 -6.18
N ILE A 198 -10.43 -6.94 -6.03
CA ILE A 198 -9.05 -7.20 -5.62
C ILE A 198 -8.77 -6.59 -4.27
N ASP A 199 -9.38 -5.43 -4.00
CA ASP A 199 -9.14 -4.66 -2.81
C ASP A 199 -10.42 -4.01 -2.32
N VAL A 200 -10.48 -3.67 -1.03
CA VAL A 200 -11.61 -3.02 -0.38
C VAL A 200 -11.12 -2.16 0.79
N GLU A 201 -11.69 -0.96 0.91
CA GLU A 201 -11.58 -0.14 2.11
C GLU A 201 -12.90 -0.17 2.88
N ALA A 202 -12.80 -0.25 4.21
CA ALA A 202 -13.94 -0.26 5.12
C ALA A 202 -13.94 1.04 5.96
N ILE A 203 -14.88 1.94 5.67
CA ILE A 203 -14.92 3.28 6.26
C ILE A 203 -16.34 3.84 6.22
N ASP A 204 -16.74 4.62 7.24
CA ASP A 204 -17.97 5.42 7.23
C ASP A 204 -17.81 6.59 6.23
N ILE A 205 -18.07 6.33 4.94
CA ILE A 205 -17.77 7.30 3.87
C ILE A 205 -18.85 8.38 3.73
N ASP A 206 -20.07 8.13 4.24
CA ASP A 206 -21.18 9.08 4.17
C ASP A 206 -21.48 9.75 5.51
N PHE A 207 -20.70 9.45 6.54
CA PHE A 207 -20.78 10.01 7.89
C PHE A 207 -22.14 9.76 8.59
N ASP A 208 -22.75 8.60 8.31
CA ASP A 208 -24.01 8.20 8.96
C ASP A 208 -23.80 7.31 10.19
N GLY A 209 -22.55 6.90 10.44
CA GLY A 209 -22.11 6.11 11.59
C GLY A 209 -21.94 4.62 11.29
N ASP A 210 -22.33 4.15 10.12
CA ASP A 210 -22.19 2.76 9.70
C ASP A 210 -20.97 2.58 8.77
N ILE A 211 -20.25 1.48 8.89
CA ILE A 211 -19.06 1.23 8.04
C ILE A 211 -19.50 0.78 6.65
N ASP A 212 -19.05 1.51 5.63
CA ASP A 212 -19.27 1.28 4.21
C ASP A 212 -18.08 0.59 3.55
N LEU A 213 -18.23 0.15 2.29
CA LEU A 213 -17.19 -0.54 1.54
C LEU A 213 -16.86 0.19 0.24
N VAL A 214 -15.59 0.52 0.02
CA VAL A 214 -15.07 1.06 -1.24
C VAL A 214 -14.28 -0.01 -1.96
N LEU A 215 -14.74 -0.46 -3.14
CA LEU A 215 -14.22 -1.62 -3.83
C LEU A 215 -13.38 -1.26 -5.05
N ALA A 216 -12.17 -1.81 -5.13
CA ALA A 216 -11.34 -1.83 -6.32
C ALA A 216 -11.63 -3.07 -7.17
N ASN A 217 -12.16 -2.88 -8.37
CA ASN A 217 -12.40 -3.94 -9.33
C ASN A 217 -11.44 -3.86 -10.50
N ARG A 218 -10.94 -5.00 -10.95
CA ARG A 218 -10.11 -5.12 -12.15
C ARG A 218 -10.82 -5.91 -13.25
N ASP A 219 -10.08 -6.28 -14.30
CA ASP A 219 -10.59 -7.05 -15.43
C ASP A 219 -11.68 -6.31 -16.22
N SER A 220 -11.47 -4.99 -16.38
CA SER A 220 -12.39 -4.08 -17.07
C SER A 220 -13.77 -4.02 -16.42
N GLN A 221 -13.82 -3.85 -15.11
CA GLN A 221 -15.06 -3.75 -14.34
C GLN A 221 -15.15 -2.39 -13.63
N GLN A 222 -16.38 -1.96 -13.37
CA GLN A 222 -16.73 -0.76 -12.63
C GLN A 222 -16.32 -0.88 -11.16
N ASN A 223 -15.75 0.19 -10.60
CA ASN A 223 -15.55 0.33 -9.16
C ASN A 223 -16.83 0.85 -8.48
N PHE A 224 -17.04 0.47 -7.22
CA PHE A 224 -18.24 0.81 -6.47
C PHE A 224 -17.94 1.16 -5.02
N ILE A 225 -18.75 2.08 -4.48
CA ILE A 225 -18.99 2.23 -3.05
C ILE A 225 -20.26 1.45 -2.72
N TYR A 226 -20.23 0.63 -1.70
CA TYR A 226 -21.38 -0.09 -1.17
C TYR A 226 -21.74 0.49 0.18
N LEU A 227 -22.89 1.18 0.27
CA LEU A 227 -23.35 1.79 1.50
C LEU A 227 -24.07 0.75 2.37
N ASN A 228 -23.69 0.72 3.64
CA ASN A 228 -24.32 -0.07 4.69
C ASN A 228 -25.64 0.61 5.12
N ASP A 229 -26.61 -0.14 5.58
CA ASP A 229 -27.86 0.39 6.17
C ASP A 229 -27.92 0.19 7.68
N GLY A 230 -26.77 -0.01 8.33
CA GLY A 230 -26.63 -0.32 9.76
C GLY A 230 -27.06 -1.73 10.13
N LYS A 231 -27.25 -2.62 9.15
CA LYS A 231 -27.62 -4.02 9.34
C LYS A 231 -26.85 -4.94 8.41
N LEU A 232 -25.70 -4.48 7.92
CA LEU A 232 -24.84 -5.18 6.97
C LEU A 232 -25.55 -5.51 5.64
N ASN A 233 -26.53 -4.68 5.22
CA ASN A 233 -27.13 -4.78 3.90
C ASN A 233 -26.54 -3.73 2.96
N PHE A 234 -25.74 -4.14 2.01
CA PHE A 234 -25.04 -3.32 1.02
C PHE A 234 -25.82 -3.19 -0.30
N ASN A 235 -27.11 -2.86 -0.21
CA ASN A 235 -27.99 -2.78 -1.39
C ASN A 235 -27.83 -1.49 -2.19
N LYS A 236 -27.41 -0.41 -1.55
CA LYS A 236 -27.18 0.88 -2.20
C LYS A 236 -25.73 0.95 -2.69
N LYS A 237 -25.55 1.20 -3.98
CA LYS A 237 -24.23 1.26 -4.63
C LYS A 237 -24.06 2.57 -5.37
N ILE A 238 -22.86 3.14 -5.26
CA ILE A 238 -22.44 4.34 -5.99
C ILE A 238 -21.27 3.93 -6.88
N ALA A 239 -21.40 4.15 -8.20
CA ALA A 239 -20.30 3.90 -9.12
C ALA A 239 -19.33 5.08 -9.14
N PHE A 240 -18.03 4.80 -9.21
CA PHE A 240 -17.00 5.80 -9.45
C PHE A 240 -16.00 5.31 -10.49
N GLY A 241 -15.31 6.25 -11.16
CA GLY A 241 -14.44 5.92 -12.28
C GLY A 241 -15.22 5.55 -13.55
N SER A 242 -14.57 4.82 -14.44
CA SER A 242 -15.17 4.35 -15.69
C SER A 242 -15.76 2.95 -15.57
N GLU A 243 -16.63 2.57 -16.51
CA GLU A 243 -17.21 1.21 -16.57
C GLU A 243 -16.17 0.10 -16.85
N ASN A 244 -14.96 0.48 -17.24
CA ASN A 244 -13.92 -0.46 -17.68
C ASN A 244 -12.59 -0.19 -16.94
N GLU A 245 -12.60 -0.27 -15.61
CA GLU A 245 -11.41 -0.06 -14.80
C GLU A 245 -10.54 -1.33 -14.67
N ASN A 246 -9.27 -1.11 -14.40
CA ASN A 246 -8.34 -2.16 -13.98
C ASN A 246 -7.66 -1.73 -12.67
N THR A 247 -8.47 -1.37 -11.69
CA THR A 247 -7.99 -0.92 -10.38
C THR A 247 -7.44 -2.11 -9.60
N ARG A 248 -6.30 -1.93 -8.95
CA ARG A 248 -5.62 -2.98 -8.20
C ARG A 248 -5.57 -2.69 -6.71
N ALA A 249 -5.51 -1.43 -6.33
CA ALA A 249 -5.56 -0.98 -4.95
C ALA A 249 -6.38 0.30 -4.85
N VAL A 250 -7.03 0.49 -3.71
CA VAL A 250 -7.80 1.67 -3.35
C VAL A 250 -7.42 2.08 -1.92
N GLU A 251 -7.33 3.40 -1.71
CA GLU A 251 -7.21 4.02 -0.39
C GLU A 251 -8.20 5.17 -0.29
N VAL A 252 -8.64 5.45 0.93
CA VAL A 252 -9.62 6.51 1.20
C VAL A 252 -9.05 7.50 2.21
N ALA A 253 -8.88 8.76 1.78
CA ALA A 253 -8.35 9.84 2.60
C ALA A 253 -8.88 11.20 2.14
N ASP A 254 -8.86 12.21 3.00
CA ASP A 254 -9.12 13.60 2.61
C ASP A 254 -7.85 14.21 2.01
N ILE A 255 -7.66 14.03 0.70
CA ILE A 255 -6.44 14.42 -0.03
C ILE A 255 -6.35 15.94 -0.22
N ASN A 256 -7.49 16.61 -0.27
CA ASN A 256 -7.58 18.03 -0.57
C ASN A 256 -7.88 18.92 0.65
N ASN A 257 -7.99 18.33 1.83
CA ASN A 257 -8.29 18.96 3.12
C ASN A 257 -9.65 19.71 3.12
N ASP A 258 -10.69 19.13 2.48
CA ASP A 258 -12.04 19.69 2.45
C ASP A 258 -13.03 19.04 3.41
N ASN A 259 -12.57 18.05 4.20
CA ASN A 259 -13.30 17.22 5.17
C ASN A 259 -14.30 16.23 4.54
N PHE A 260 -14.16 15.91 3.27
CA PHE A 260 -14.82 14.77 2.64
C PHE A 260 -13.76 13.75 2.20
N TYR A 261 -14.11 12.49 2.25
CA TYR A 261 -13.21 11.43 1.83
C TYR A 261 -13.09 11.39 0.30
N ASP A 262 -11.84 11.38 -0.17
CA ASP A 262 -11.47 11.15 -1.56
C ASP A 262 -11.04 9.68 -1.73
N ILE A 263 -11.15 9.16 -2.95
CA ILE A 263 -10.77 7.80 -3.28
C ILE A 263 -9.54 7.83 -4.18
N VAL A 264 -8.45 7.22 -3.73
CA VAL A 264 -7.18 7.11 -4.46
C VAL A 264 -7.07 5.72 -5.07
N CYS A 265 -6.84 5.64 -6.38
CA CYS A 265 -6.79 4.38 -7.12
C CYS A 265 -5.43 4.14 -7.77
N ALA A 266 -4.84 2.97 -7.50
CA ALA A 266 -3.73 2.42 -8.27
C ALA A 266 -4.26 1.56 -9.42
N ASN A 267 -3.87 1.89 -10.67
CA ASN A 267 -4.41 1.29 -11.87
C ASN A 267 -3.35 0.51 -12.66
N ILE A 268 -3.77 -0.59 -13.29
CA ILE A 268 -2.92 -1.42 -14.14
C ILE A 268 -3.00 -0.92 -15.59
N ASN A 269 -1.86 -0.50 -16.17
CA ASN A 269 -1.76 0.04 -17.54
C ASN A 269 -2.64 1.27 -17.79
N ALA A 270 -2.90 2.06 -16.76
CA ALA A 270 -3.70 3.28 -16.83
C ALA A 270 -3.15 4.30 -15.82
N PRO A 271 -3.46 5.60 -15.96
CA PRO A 271 -3.11 6.60 -14.97
C PRO A 271 -3.68 6.29 -13.59
N ASN A 272 -2.90 6.50 -12.53
CA ASN A 272 -3.40 6.47 -11.18
C ASN A 272 -4.22 7.74 -10.93
N THR A 273 -5.37 7.59 -10.26
CA THR A 273 -6.41 8.62 -10.23
C THR A 273 -6.92 8.83 -8.81
N ILE A 274 -7.18 10.09 -8.46
CA ILE A 274 -7.95 10.47 -7.28
C ILE A 274 -9.34 10.87 -7.74
N PHE A 275 -10.37 10.35 -7.09
CA PHE A 275 -11.76 10.78 -7.24
C PHE A 275 -12.14 11.57 -6.00
N TYR A 276 -12.41 12.86 -6.18
CA TYR A 276 -12.75 13.78 -5.09
C TYR A 276 -14.19 13.60 -4.66
N GLY A 277 -14.38 13.38 -3.37
CA GLY A 277 -15.68 13.27 -2.74
C GLY A 277 -16.31 14.63 -2.47
N ASP A 278 -17.61 14.63 -2.26
CA ASP A 278 -18.36 15.79 -1.76
C ASP A 278 -19.47 15.34 -0.82
N LYS A 279 -20.12 16.29 -0.18
CA LYS A 279 -21.25 16.04 0.74
C LYS A 279 -22.38 15.18 0.14
N SER A 280 -22.45 15.06 -1.19
CA SER A 280 -23.50 14.30 -1.88
C SER A 280 -23.01 12.93 -2.31
N LEU A 281 -21.83 12.50 -1.88
CA LEU A 281 -21.12 11.29 -2.31
C LEU A 281 -20.97 11.24 -3.85
N ASN A 282 -20.62 12.40 -4.42
CA ASN A 282 -20.47 12.54 -5.86
C ASN A 282 -18.98 12.53 -6.21
N TYR A 283 -18.53 11.45 -6.84
CA TYR A 283 -17.13 11.19 -7.23
C TYR A 283 -16.88 11.46 -8.72
N ASN A 284 -17.59 12.46 -9.31
CA ASN A 284 -17.44 12.82 -10.73
C ASN A 284 -16.24 13.73 -11.00
N THR A 285 -15.68 14.38 -9.97
CA THR A 285 -14.46 15.18 -10.10
C THR A 285 -13.26 14.29 -9.84
N SER A 286 -12.28 14.28 -10.74
CA SER A 286 -11.08 13.46 -10.58
C SER A 286 -9.84 14.15 -11.12
N ASP A 287 -8.67 13.75 -10.62
CA ASP A 287 -7.35 14.15 -11.10
C ASP A 287 -6.43 12.94 -11.25
N GLN A 288 -5.61 12.96 -12.29
CA GLN A 288 -4.58 11.96 -12.53
C GLN A 288 -3.25 12.44 -11.90
N PHE A 289 -2.95 12.00 -10.70
CA PHE A 289 -1.70 12.36 -10.01
C PHE A 289 -0.47 11.68 -10.64
N ASP A 290 -0.63 10.49 -11.22
CA ASP A 290 0.36 9.83 -12.06
C ASP A 290 -0.21 9.61 -13.47
N LYS A 291 0.41 10.27 -14.45
CA LYS A 291 -0.01 10.20 -15.87
C LYS A 291 0.66 9.05 -16.63
N GLY A 292 1.36 8.17 -15.92
CA GLY A 292 1.98 6.97 -16.48
C GLY A 292 0.96 5.89 -16.84
N ASN A 293 1.46 4.82 -17.44
CA ASN A 293 0.70 3.60 -17.69
C ASN A 293 1.47 2.42 -17.05
N ASP A 294 1.94 2.63 -15.83
CA ASP A 294 2.66 1.61 -15.09
C ASP A 294 1.72 0.47 -14.64
N LEU A 295 2.28 -0.60 -14.18
CA LEU A 295 1.54 -1.67 -13.53
C LEU A 295 1.49 -1.35 -12.03
N SER A 296 0.67 -0.38 -11.63
CA SER A 296 0.54 -0.01 -10.22
C SER A 296 -0.29 -1.06 -9.49
N TYR A 297 0.29 -1.66 -8.45
CA TYR A 297 -0.31 -2.81 -7.77
C TYR A 297 -0.71 -2.53 -6.34
N SER A 298 -0.09 -1.58 -5.68
CA SER A 298 -0.42 -1.12 -4.35
C SER A 298 -0.14 0.37 -4.24
N LEU A 299 -0.78 1.01 -3.30
CA LEU A 299 -0.50 2.39 -2.88
C LEU A 299 -0.77 2.51 -1.37
N ASP A 300 -0.22 3.56 -0.79
CA ASP A 300 -0.52 3.97 0.56
C ASP A 300 -0.46 5.50 0.65
N VAL A 301 -1.18 6.09 1.60
CA VAL A 301 -1.32 7.53 1.78
C VAL A 301 -0.77 7.96 3.13
N GLY A 302 0.08 8.99 3.13
CA GLY A 302 0.63 9.56 4.35
C GLY A 302 1.42 10.83 4.11
N ASP A 303 1.65 11.62 5.13
CA ASP A 303 2.45 12.85 5.06
C ASP A 303 3.95 12.50 5.17
N PHE A 304 4.61 12.22 4.03
CA PHE A 304 6.02 11.80 4.00
C PHE A 304 6.99 12.96 4.24
N ASP A 305 6.53 14.19 4.04
CA ASP A 305 7.41 15.34 4.17
C ASP A 305 7.02 16.26 5.34
N ASN A 306 6.04 15.86 6.14
CA ASN A 306 5.52 16.55 7.33
C ASN A 306 5.15 18.00 7.03
N ASP A 307 4.51 18.26 5.88
CA ASP A 307 4.00 19.58 5.52
C ASP A 307 2.50 19.75 5.78
N GLY A 308 1.82 18.65 6.16
CA GLY A 308 0.41 18.60 6.54
C GLY A 308 -0.53 18.25 5.39
N ASP A 309 -0.01 18.06 4.17
CA ASP A 309 -0.79 17.62 3.02
C ASP A 309 -0.55 16.10 2.81
N PRO A 310 -1.59 15.27 2.60
CA PRO A 310 -1.39 13.84 2.35
C PRO A 310 -0.68 13.59 1.02
N ASP A 311 0.42 12.82 1.07
CA ASP A 311 1.19 12.34 -0.06
C ASP A 311 0.78 10.90 -0.42
N ILE A 312 1.22 10.40 -1.57
CA ILE A 312 0.90 9.05 -2.05
C ILE A 312 2.18 8.30 -2.39
N VAL A 313 2.36 7.09 -1.84
CA VAL A 313 3.37 6.14 -2.31
C VAL A 313 2.73 5.10 -3.21
N VAL A 314 3.41 4.72 -4.31
CA VAL A 314 2.90 3.73 -5.28
C VAL A 314 3.91 2.62 -5.50
N GLY A 315 3.46 1.39 -5.29
CA GLY A 315 4.16 0.15 -5.59
C GLY A 315 3.86 -0.35 -7.00
N ASN A 316 4.90 -0.48 -7.83
CA ASN A 316 4.78 -0.84 -9.24
C ASN A 316 5.39 -2.21 -9.53
N SER A 317 4.77 -2.96 -10.44
CA SER A 317 5.37 -4.17 -11.02
C SER A 317 6.12 -3.79 -12.29
N LYS A 318 7.41 -4.13 -12.37
CA LYS A 318 8.32 -3.89 -13.51
C LYS A 318 8.65 -2.43 -13.82
N SER A 319 8.29 -1.52 -12.93
CA SER A 319 8.66 -0.10 -12.96
C SER A 319 9.15 0.32 -11.58
N PRO A 320 9.91 1.43 -11.45
CA PRO A 320 10.32 1.93 -10.15
C PRO A 320 9.13 2.36 -9.29
N ASN A 321 9.22 2.10 -7.99
CA ASN A 321 8.29 2.64 -7.02
C ASN A 321 8.51 4.15 -6.82
N SER A 322 7.46 4.88 -6.50
CA SER A 322 7.51 6.35 -6.46
C SER A 322 6.68 6.90 -5.31
N VAL A 323 7.14 8.02 -4.74
CA VAL A 323 6.32 8.88 -3.91
C VAL A 323 5.87 10.09 -4.72
N PHE A 324 4.64 10.48 -4.54
CA PHE A 324 4.02 11.66 -5.13
C PHE A 324 3.71 12.63 -4.00
N PHE A 325 4.55 13.69 -3.87
CA PHE A 325 4.35 14.74 -2.89
C PHE A 325 3.23 15.66 -3.35
N ASN A 326 2.27 15.88 -2.48
CA ASN A 326 1.18 16.82 -2.69
C ASN A 326 1.71 18.25 -2.50
N LEU A 327 1.59 19.08 -3.52
CA LEU A 327 1.99 20.49 -3.44
C LEU A 327 0.76 21.42 -3.44
N GLY A 328 -0.38 20.89 -3.04
CA GLY A 328 -1.66 21.54 -3.07
C GLY A 328 -2.01 22.01 -4.49
N LYS A 329 -2.35 23.29 -4.64
CA LYS A 329 -2.72 23.88 -5.96
C LYS A 329 -1.63 23.82 -7.03
N LYS A 330 -0.39 23.47 -6.68
CA LYS A 330 0.72 23.32 -7.64
C LYS A 330 0.76 21.91 -8.28
N GLY A 331 -0.11 20.99 -7.82
CA GLY A 331 -0.16 19.60 -8.26
C GLY A 331 0.87 18.72 -7.55
N TRP A 332 1.31 17.66 -8.21
CA TRP A 332 2.09 16.58 -7.63
C TRP A 332 3.56 16.61 -8.05
N LYS A 333 4.47 16.35 -7.12
CA LYS A 333 5.89 16.13 -7.40
C LYS A 333 6.23 14.66 -7.27
N LYS A 334 6.50 13.98 -8.38
CA LYS A 334 6.94 12.58 -8.39
C LYS A 334 8.44 12.48 -8.00
N GLU A 335 8.75 11.57 -7.08
CA GLU A 335 10.11 11.20 -6.72
C GLU A 335 10.25 9.66 -6.73
N LEU A 336 11.32 9.14 -7.35
CA LEU A 336 11.58 7.71 -7.35
C LEU A 336 12.20 7.30 -6.00
N ILE A 337 11.67 6.27 -5.37
CA ILE A 337 12.25 5.70 -4.14
C ILE A 337 13.59 5.05 -4.47
N LYS A 338 13.62 4.26 -5.53
CA LYS A 338 14.80 3.59 -6.06
C LYS A 338 14.67 3.48 -7.58
N LYS A 339 15.80 3.37 -8.32
CA LYS A 339 15.77 3.31 -9.79
C LYS A 339 15.54 1.91 -10.34
N GLU A 340 15.69 0.89 -9.52
CA GLU A 340 15.48 -0.51 -9.88
C GLU A 340 14.00 -0.81 -10.08
N ASN A 341 13.73 -1.75 -10.97
CA ASN A 341 12.39 -2.23 -11.26
C ASN A 341 12.17 -3.55 -10.53
N PHE A 342 11.32 -3.54 -9.53
CA PHE A 342 10.89 -4.75 -8.85
C PHE A 342 9.50 -5.18 -9.30
N ASN A 343 9.04 -6.32 -8.83
CA ASN A 343 7.63 -6.71 -8.92
C ASN A 343 7.00 -6.44 -7.56
N THR A 344 6.77 -5.18 -7.22
CA THR A 344 6.17 -4.78 -5.96
C THR A 344 4.68 -5.08 -6.00
N TYR A 345 4.20 -5.86 -5.04
CA TYR A 345 2.81 -6.30 -4.93
C TYR A 345 2.09 -5.58 -3.81
N ASP A 346 2.85 -5.13 -2.80
CA ASP A 346 2.35 -4.33 -1.72
C ASP A 346 3.40 -3.34 -1.26
N ILE A 347 2.96 -2.16 -0.78
CA ILE A 347 3.80 -1.09 -0.26
C ILE A 347 3.05 -0.42 0.88
N LYS A 348 3.76 -0.22 1.99
CA LYS A 348 3.19 0.39 3.19
C LYS A 348 4.09 1.52 3.70
N ALA A 349 3.45 2.52 4.28
CA ALA A 349 4.07 3.66 4.95
C ALA A 349 3.90 3.53 6.47
N PHE A 350 5.00 3.49 7.20
CA PHE A 350 4.96 3.42 8.66
C PHE A 350 6.26 3.97 9.27
N ASP A 351 6.18 4.57 10.45
CA ASP A 351 7.37 4.95 11.22
C ASP A 351 7.93 3.72 11.94
N ILE A 352 8.88 3.00 11.30
CA ILE A 352 9.45 1.76 11.83
C ILE A 352 10.63 1.99 12.78
N ASN A 353 11.09 3.23 12.94
CA ASN A 353 12.25 3.56 13.76
C ASN A 353 11.94 4.53 14.90
N GLY A 354 10.69 4.98 15.05
CA GLY A 354 10.19 5.85 16.11
C GLY A 354 10.65 7.31 16.00
N ASP A 355 10.99 7.79 14.79
CA ASP A 355 11.47 9.15 14.58
C ASP A 355 10.39 10.15 14.11
N SER A 356 9.15 9.71 14.01
CA SER A 356 7.95 10.45 13.59
C SER A 356 7.94 10.82 12.10
N PHE A 357 8.77 10.19 11.27
CA PHE A 357 8.69 10.28 9.82
C PHE A 357 8.26 8.93 9.24
N LEU A 358 7.38 8.96 8.25
CA LEU A 358 6.94 7.73 7.60
C LEU A 358 8.05 7.14 6.75
N ASP A 359 8.42 5.91 7.07
CA ASP A 359 9.31 5.07 6.28
C ASP A 359 8.48 4.29 5.25
N ILE A 360 9.13 3.63 4.30
CA ILE A 360 8.44 2.84 3.26
C ILE A 360 8.94 1.41 3.30
N ILE A 361 8.01 0.45 3.26
CA ILE A 361 8.31 -0.97 3.20
C ILE A 361 7.63 -1.56 1.97
N GLU A 362 8.35 -2.39 1.18
CA GLU A 362 7.82 -2.98 -0.05
C GLU A 362 7.89 -4.51 -0.03
N SER A 363 6.81 -5.14 -0.48
CA SER A 363 6.71 -6.58 -0.74
C SER A 363 6.97 -6.89 -2.20
N ASN A 364 8.10 -7.55 -2.48
CA ASN A 364 8.54 -7.86 -3.83
C ASN A 364 8.35 -9.34 -4.18
N SER A 365 7.73 -9.61 -5.31
CA SER A 365 7.59 -10.97 -5.82
C SER A 365 8.80 -11.35 -6.69
N ASP A 366 9.44 -12.45 -6.34
CA ASP A 366 10.67 -12.97 -7.00
C ASP A 366 11.91 -12.07 -6.76
N ASP A 367 11.87 -11.18 -5.77
CA ASP A 367 13.02 -10.39 -5.33
C ASP A 367 13.04 -10.23 -3.79
N LEU A 368 14.05 -9.54 -3.24
CA LEU A 368 14.10 -9.19 -1.82
C LEU A 368 13.05 -8.13 -1.52
N ASN A 369 12.48 -8.19 -0.32
CA ASN A 369 11.65 -7.12 0.22
C ASN A 369 12.57 -6.05 0.80
N TYR A 370 12.43 -4.82 0.34
CA TYR A 370 13.23 -3.68 0.80
C TYR A 370 12.41 -2.78 1.72
N TYR A 371 13.12 -2.04 2.57
CA TYR A 371 12.54 -0.92 3.28
C TYR A 371 13.46 0.30 3.19
N TYR A 372 12.90 1.48 3.34
CA TYR A 372 13.55 2.76 3.09
C TYR A 372 13.27 3.70 4.24
N ILE A 373 14.32 4.12 4.93
CA ILE A 373 14.22 5.04 6.06
C ILE A 373 14.12 6.48 5.56
N ASN A 374 13.11 7.20 6.00
CA ASN A 374 12.96 8.61 5.74
C ASN A 374 14.02 9.40 6.53
N LYS A 375 14.77 10.26 5.84
CA LYS A 375 15.87 11.06 6.43
C LYS A 375 15.49 12.52 6.64
N LYS A 376 14.26 12.90 6.34
CA LYS A 376 13.83 14.28 6.50
C LYS A 376 13.82 14.62 8.00
N ARG A 377 14.56 15.67 8.35
CA ARG A 377 14.71 16.20 9.71
C ARG A 377 14.20 17.62 9.77
#